data_bbed3cb1a338db5a73f92bc868e455d3
#
_entry.id   bbed3cb1a338db5a73f92bc868e455d3
#
_cell.length_a   1.000
_cell.length_b   1.000
_cell.length_c   1.000
_cell.angle_alpha   90.00
_cell.angle_beta   90.00
_cell.angle_gamma   90.00
#
_symmetry.space_group_name_H-M   'P 1'
#
loop_
_entity.id
_entity.type
_entity.pdbx_description
1 polymer ?
#
loop_
_entity_poly.entity_id
_entity_poly.type
_entity_poly.pdbx_seq_one_letter_code
_entity_poly.pdbx_strand_id
1 'polypeptide(L)'
;MSDSFLSDLRALIDVDSSSGTRARYSSDAGLTRIPPLAVAFPRTPEQALAAFNLARAHGVPLTARGGGTSCASNAIGPGLVLDFSRHMNRVLSIDPEARTATVEPGCVGSTLQAAAAKHGLRFGPDPSSQNRATIAGMVANNACGPHATAWGRTSDNIVSLDCVDGQGRRFTATTGRDSALNDVPGLASLIDSNLAPIRTQLGRFKRQVSGYSLEHLTPEGGRNLAAMLAGTEGTLVLILSITVRLVPLPDAP
;
A
#
# COMPACT_ATOMS: atom_id res chain seq x y z
N MET A 1 -0.62 18.87 23.98
CA MET A 1 -0.64 17.58 23.22
C MET A 1 0.14 17.63 21.90
N SER A 2 -0.07 18.62 21.03
CA SER A 2 0.68 18.68 19.75
C SER A 2 2.19 18.90 19.90
N ASP A 3 2.60 19.72 20.87
CA ASP A 3 4.01 20.09 21.03
C ASP A 3 4.88 18.95 21.60
N SER A 4 4.35 18.18 22.56
CA SER A 4 5.05 16.99 23.08
C SER A 4 5.17 15.91 21.99
N PHE A 5 4.09 15.62 21.27
CA PHE A 5 4.10 14.68 20.16
C PHE A 5 5.16 15.05 19.10
N LEU A 6 5.18 16.33 18.66
CA LEU A 6 6.14 16.77 17.65
C LEU A 6 7.58 16.76 18.17
N SER A 7 7.80 17.04 19.45
CA SER A 7 9.12 16.94 20.08
C SER A 7 9.64 15.50 20.07
N ASP A 8 8.79 14.56 20.52
CA ASP A 8 9.16 13.14 20.58
C ASP A 8 9.35 12.56 19.17
N LEU A 9 8.51 12.98 18.21
CA LEU A 9 8.61 12.53 16.83
C LEU A 9 9.91 13.00 16.17
N ARG A 10 10.36 14.24 16.42
CA ARG A 10 11.63 14.77 15.90
C ARG A 10 12.87 14.05 16.44
N ALA A 11 12.76 13.43 17.61
CA ALA A 11 13.83 12.60 18.16
C ALA A 11 13.95 11.24 17.44
N LEU A 12 12.90 10.79 16.77
CA LEU A 12 12.85 9.48 16.10
C LEU A 12 13.10 9.55 14.59
N ILE A 13 12.68 10.62 13.94
CA ILE A 13 12.59 10.69 12.49
C ILE A 13 12.71 12.13 11.98
N ASP A 14 13.07 12.31 10.71
CA ASP A 14 13.03 13.61 10.01
C ASP A 14 11.57 14.09 9.89
N VAL A 15 11.27 15.28 10.43
CA VAL A 15 9.92 15.85 10.50
C VAL A 15 9.91 17.31 10.09
N ASP A 16 8.99 17.68 9.22
CA ASP A 16 8.74 19.06 8.85
C ASP A 16 7.28 19.45 9.16
N SER A 17 7.10 20.44 10.03
CA SER A 17 5.81 21.04 10.39
C SER A 17 5.66 22.49 9.92
N SER A 18 6.57 22.96 9.04
CA SER A 18 6.50 24.31 8.47
C SER A 18 5.22 24.52 7.67
N SER A 19 4.74 25.77 7.64
CA SER A 19 3.54 26.13 6.86
C SER A 19 3.68 25.78 5.36
N GLY A 20 4.88 25.93 4.80
CA GLY A 20 5.18 25.61 3.42
C GLY A 20 5.04 24.11 3.12
N THR A 21 5.58 23.24 3.98
CA THR A 21 5.44 21.79 3.83
C THR A 21 4.00 21.34 4.06
N ARG A 22 3.35 21.84 5.10
CA ARG A 22 1.94 21.54 5.36
C ARG A 22 1.04 21.94 4.18
N ALA A 23 1.33 23.07 3.53
CA ALA A 23 0.60 23.49 2.33
C ALA A 23 0.81 22.54 1.15
N ARG A 24 2.07 22.11 0.88
CA ARG A 24 2.39 21.16 -0.20
C ARG A 24 1.74 19.79 -0.01
N TYR A 25 1.62 19.33 1.23
CA TYR A 25 1.03 18.03 1.56
C TYR A 25 -0.46 18.09 1.87
N SER A 26 -1.11 19.26 1.72
CA SER A 26 -2.53 19.42 1.96
C SER A 26 -3.43 18.96 0.82
N SER A 27 -2.88 18.65 -0.35
CA SER A 27 -3.60 18.18 -1.54
C SER A 27 -2.93 16.95 -2.15
N ASP A 28 -3.69 16.19 -2.88
CA ASP A 28 -3.23 15.16 -3.81
C ASP A 28 -3.79 15.47 -5.22
N ALA A 29 -4.06 14.49 -6.06
CA ALA A 29 -4.71 14.72 -7.36
C ALA A 29 -6.24 14.86 -7.27
N GLY A 30 -6.81 14.77 -6.06
CA GLY A 30 -8.22 15.00 -5.78
C GLY A 30 -8.58 16.49 -5.63
N LEU A 31 -9.86 16.73 -5.39
CA LEU A 31 -10.42 18.08 -5.23
C LEU A 31 -10.36 18.61 -3.78
N THR A 32 -10.05 17.75 -2.82
CA THR A 32 -10.08 18.09 -1.40
C THR A 32 -8.73 18.65 -0.95
N ARG A 33 -8.77 19.50 0.07
CA ARG A 33 -7.59 20.06 0.70
C ARG A 33 -7.67 19.91 2.22
N ILE A 34 -6.72 19.19 2.82
CA ILE A 34 -6.61 18.97 4.27
C ILE A 34 -5.14 19.18 4.69
N PRO A 35 -4.80 20.32 5.32
CA PRO A 35 -3.44 20.54 5.82
C PRO A 35 -3.11 19.55 6.95
N PRO A 36 -1.99 18.79 6.87
CA PRO A 36 -1.56 17.91 7.94
C PRO A 36 -1.04 18.70 9.15
N LEU A 37 -0.95 18.05 10.31
CA LEU A 37 -0.23 18.56 11.48
C LEU A 37 1.27 18.67 11.18
N ALA A 38 1.84 17.59 10.62
CA ALA A 38 3.25 17.52 10.22
C ALA A 38 3.43 16.44 9.13
N VAL A 39 4.59 16.46 8.48
CA VAL A 39 5.03 15.43 7.55
C VAL A 39 6.32 14.81 8.08
N ALA A 40 6.39 13.47 8.11
CA ALA A 40 7.59 12.74 8.50
C ALA A 40 8.11 11.88 7.34
N PHE A 41 9.42 11.69 7.27
CA PHE A 41 10.12 11.10 6.15
C PHE A 41 10.93 9.87 6.61
N PRO A 42 10.32 8.69 6.72
CA PRO A 42 11.01 7.49 7.17
C PRO A 42 12.09 7.06 6.17
N ARG A 43 13.22 6.60 6.73
CA ARG A 43 14.34 6.02 5.98
C ARG A 43 14.41 4.52 6.09
N THR A 44 13.74 3.95 7.11
CA THR A 44 13.70 2.51 7.39
C THR A 44 12.31 2.09 7.86
N PRO A 45 11.97 0.80 7.72
CA PRO A 45 10.74 0.24 8.27
C PRO A 45 10.59 0.49 9.78
N GLU A 46 11.69 0.45 10.53
CA GLU A 46 11.71 0.66 11.98
C GLU A 46 11.33 2.10 12.34
N GLN A 47 11.82 3.08 11.58
CA GLN A 47 11.42 4.48 11.74
C GLN A 47 9.95 4.71 11.42
N ALA A 48 9.43 4.07 10.37
CA ALA A 48 8.02 4.15 10.02
C ALA A 48 7.14 3.55 11.13
N LEU A 49 7.53 2.38 11.66
CA LEU A 49 6.84 1.70 12.77
C LEU A 49 6.89 2.53 14.07
N ALA A 50 8.05 3.12 14.39
CA ALA A 50 8.19 3.96 15.58
C ALA A 50 7.29 5.20 15.49
N ALA A 51 7.28 5.89 14.34
CA ALA A 51 6.39 7.04 14.10
C ALA A 51 4.91 6.66 14.15
N PHE A 52 4.54 5.49 13.58
CA PHE A 52 3.19 4.94 13.65
C PHE A 52 2.76 4.71 15.11
N ASN A 53 3.58 4.01 15.89
CA ASN A 53 3.28 3.70 17.29
C ASN A 53 3.18 4.96 18.16
N LEU A 54 4.04 5.95 17.91
CA LEU A 54 3.96 7.24 18.61
C LEU A 54 2.68 7.98 18.26
N ALA A 55 2.32 8.07 16.97
CA ALA A 55 1.08 8.71 16.53
C ALA A 55 -0.15 8.04 17.17
N ARG A 56 -0.17 6.69 17.19
CA ARG A 56 -1.22 5.91 17.84
C ARG A 56 -1.31 6.18 19.34
N ALA A 57 -0.19 6.22 20.04
CA ALA A 57 -0.15 6.48 21.49
C ALA A 57 -0.70 7.87 21.86
N HIS A 58 -0.49 8.86 20.97
CA HIS A 58 -1.00 10.22 21.14
C HIS A 58 -2.39 10.45 20.51
N GLY A 59 -3.03 9.43 19.91
CA GLY A 59 -4.31 9.58 19.23
C GLY A 59 -4.25 10.50 18.00
N VAL A 60 -3.07 10.63 17.37
CA VAL A 60 -2.86 11.45 16.18
C VAL A 60 -3.19 10.59 14.94
N PRO A 61 -4.15 11.00 14.09
CA PRO A 61 -4.41 10.29 12.84
C PRO A 61 -3.17 10.23 11.95
N LEU A 62 -2.97 9.08 11.29
CA LEU A 62 -1.83 8.87 10.40
C LEU A 62 -2.32 8.62 8.97
N THR A 63 -1.66 9.27 8.01
CA THR A 63 -1.86 9.04 6.57
C THR A 63 -0.54 8.62 5.93
N ALA A 64 -0.50 7.40 5.38
CA ALA A 64 0.61 6.97 4.55
C ALA A 64 0.51 7.63 3.17
N ARG A 65 1.63 8.19 2.66
CA ARG A 65 1.66 8.86 1.37
C ARG A 65 2.79 8.34 0.49
N GLY A 66 2.45 8.04 -0.75
CA GLY A 66 3.37 7.78 -1.84
C GLY A 66 3.46 8.99 -2.78
N GLY A 67 3.17 8.80 -4.06
CA GLY A 67 3.25 9.84 -5.07
C GLY A 67 2.17 10.93 -5.05
N GLY A 68 1.15 10.82 -4.18
CA GLY A 68 0.05 11.77 -4.11
C GLY A 68 -0.82 11.80 -5.38
N THR A 69 -0.91 10.69 -6.10
CA THR A 69 -1.63 10.58 -7.39
C THR A 69 -3.08 10.12 -7.23
N SER A 70 -3.57 9.94 -6.01
CA SER A 70 -4.95 9.59 -5.76
C SER A 70 -5.89 10.72 -6.15
N CYS A 71 -6.98 10.40 -6.84
CA CYS A 71 -8.07 11.32 -7.12
C CYS A 71 -9.19 11.26 -6.06
N ALA A 72 -9.10 10.34 -5.10
CA ALA A 72 -10.08 10.12 -4.05
C ALA A 72 -9.71 10.77 -2.71
N SER A 73 -8.66 11.59 -2.68
CA SER A 73 -8.20 12.33 -1.49
C SER A 73 -7.72 11.42 -0.33
N ASN A 74 -7.29 10.19 -0.62
CA ASN A 74 -6.83 9.25 0.39
C ASN A 74 -5.33 9.40 0.73
N ALA A 75 -4.61 10.30 0.05
CA ALA A 75 -3.19 10.60 0.35
C ALA A 75 -3.00 11.87 1.21
N ILE A 76 -4.08 12.42 1.78
CA ILE A 76 -4.09 13.61 2.63
C ILE A 76 -4.85 13.34 3.93
N GLY A 77 -4.51 14.09 4.98
CA GLY A 77 -5.17 13.93 6.27
C GLY A 77 -4.72 14.98 7.29
N PRO A 78 -5.50 15.20 8.38
CA PRO A 78 -5.26 16.32 9.32
C PRO A 78 -4.13 16.04 10.32
N GLY A 79 -3.69 14.78 10.45
CA GLY A 79 -2.69 14.35 11.43
C GLY A 79 -1.27 14.30 10.89
N LEU A 80 -0.58 13.21 11.18
CA LEU A 80 0.76 12.93 10.67
C LEU A 80 0.69 12.32 9.28
N VAL A 81 1.37 12.91 8.30
CA VAL A 81 1.61 12.29 6.99
C VAL A 81 2.98 11.61 7.02
N LEU A 82 3.04 10.30 6.71
CA LEU A 82 4.29 9.57 6.46
C LEU A 82 4.55 9.51 4.96
N ASP A 83 5.55 10.26 4.49
CA ASP A 83 5.96 10.23 3.08
C ASP A 83 7.04 9.18 2.85
N PHE A 84 6.67 8.08 2.18
CA PHE A 84 7.58 7.00 1.82
C PHE A 84 8.36 7.29 0.53
N SER A 85 7.88 8.20 -0.31
CA SER A 85 8.46 8.45 -1.63
C SER A 85 9.85 9.07 -1.57
N ARG A 86 10.19 9.76 -0.46
CA ARG A 86 11.41 10.52 -0.34
C ARG A 86 12.65 9.65 -0.12
N HIS A 87 12.55 8.62 0.72
CA HIS A 87 13.71 7.83 1.15
C HIS A 87 13.52 6.32 1.04
N MET A 88 12.30 5.82 1.16
CA MET A 88 12.00 4.38 1.04
C MET A 88 11.44 4.07 -0.35
N ASN A 89 12.27 4.24 -1.39
CA ASN A 89 11.83 4.25 -2.79
C ASN A 89 12.65 3.31 -3.70
N ARG A 90 13.37 2.34 -3.12
CA ARG A 90 14.27 1.45 -3.86
C ARG A 90 13.57 0.18 -4.33
N VAL A 91 14.08 -0.40 -5.42
CA VAL A 91 13.93 -1.82 -5.74
C VAL A 91 14.96 -2.57 -4.90
N LEU A 92 14.49 -3.46 -4.02
CA LEU A 92 15.36 -4.18 -3.07
C LEU A 92 15.97 -5.42 -3.73
N SER A 93 15.16 -6.17 -4.48
CA SER A 93 15.60 -7.34 -5.22
C SER A 93 14.71 -7.62 -6.42
N ILE A 94 15.26 -8.29 -7.42
CA ILE A 94 14.53 -8.91 -8.52
C ILE A 94 15.03 -10.35 -8.63
N ASP A 95 14.08 -11.29 -8.68
CA ASP A 95 14.33 -12.69 -8.99
C ASP A 95 13.75 -12.98 -10.39
N PRO A 96 14.59 -13.10 -11.43
CA PRO A 96 14.13 -13.35 -12.79
C PRO A 96 13.55 -14.74 -12.99
N GLU A 97 14.02 -15.76 -12.24
CA GLU A 97 13.54 -17.13 -12.33
C GLU A 97 12.15 -17.27 -11.72
N ALA A 98 11.96 -16.74 -10.50
CA ALA A 98 10.68 -16.67 -9.84
C ALA A 98 9.74 -15.60 -10.43
N ARG A 99 10.28 -14.72 -11.29
CA ARG A 99 9.59 -13.56 -11.86
C ARG A 99 8.94 -12.69 -10.77
N THR A 100 9.73 -12.34 -9.78
CA THR A 100 9.26 -11.48 -8.68
C THR A 100 10.21 -10.29 -8.46
N ALA A 101 9.69 -9.26 -7.84
CA ALA A 101 10.49 -8.14 -7.34
C ALA A 101 10.01 -7.75 -5.95
N THR A 102 10.96 -7.46 -5.06
CA THR A 102 10.67 -6.86 -3.75
C THR A 102 11.08 -5.41 -3.76
N VAL A 103 10.20 -4.53 -3.32
CA VAL A 103 10.36 -3.08 -3.37
C VAL A 103 9.99 -2.41 -2.05
N GLU A 104 10.56 -1.24 -1.81
CA GLU A 104 10.13 -0.34 -0.76
C GLU A 104 8.80 0.35 -1.11
N PRO A 105 8.01 0.82 -0.13
CA PRO A 105 6.66 1.36 -0.36
C PRO A 105 6.62 2.54 -1.31
N GLY A 106 7.63 3.40 -1.25
CA GLY A 106 7.77 4.60 -2.08
C GLY A 106 8.40 4.37 -3.45
N CYS A 107 8.74 3.11 -3.81
CA CYS A 107 9.25 2.79 -5.14
C CYS A 107 8.25 3.19 -6.21
N VAL A 108 8.67 4.05 -7.15
CA VAL A 108 7.82 4.50 -8.26
C VAL A 108 7.67 3.40 -9.31
N GLY A 109 6.45 3.26 -9.86
CA GLY A 109 6.16 2.22 -10.86
C GLY A 109 7.12 2.20 -12.03
N SER A 110 7.48 3.36 -12.59
CA SER A 110 8.46 3.46 -13.69
C SER A 110 9.87 3.05 -13.28
N THR A 111 10.26 3.24 -12.01
CA THR A 111 11.55 2.77 -11.49
C THR A 111 11.59 1.24 -11.46
N LEU A 112 10.52 0.60 -11.00
CA LEU A 112 10.40 -0.86 -11.05
C LEU A 112 10.38 -1.37 -12.49
N GLN A 113 9.66 -0.71 -13.39
CA GLN A 113 9.63 -1.07 -14.83
C GLN A 113 11.04 -1.05 -15.44
N ALA A 114 11.79 0.03 -15.21
CA ALA A 114 13.17 0.16 -15.74
C ALA A 114 14.12 -0.88 -15.15
N ALA A 115 13.94 -1.26 -13.89
CA ALA A 115 14.75 -2.31 -13.25
C ALA A 115 14.40 -3.71 -13.82
N ALA A 116 13.11 -4.04 -13.92
CA ALA A 116 12.62 -5.32 -14.42
C ALA A 116 12.94 -5.54 -15.91
N ALA A 117 12.91 -4.48 -16.72
CA ALA A 117 13.22 -4.54 -18.16
C ALA A 117 14.63 -5.08 -18.45
N LYS A 118 15.59 -4.87 -17.56
CA LYS A 118 16.95 -5.43 -17.68
C LYS A 118 16.99 -6.96 -17.66
N HIS A 119 15.91 -7.59 -17.20
CA HIS A 119 15.72 -9.03 -17.12
C HIS A 119 14.66 -9.54 -18.12
N GLY A 120 14.23 -8.72 -19.08
CA GLY A 120 13.16 -9.08 -20.01
C GLY A 120 11.78 -9.17 -19.34
N LEU A 121 11.61 -8.50 -18.18
CA LEU A 121 10.40 -8.54 -17.36
C LEU A 121 9.81 -7.15 -17.19
N ARG A 122 8.54 -7.11 -16.75
CA ARG A 122 7.86 -5.89 -16.35
C ARG A 122 6.86 -6.15 -15.22
N PHE A 123 6.50 -5.12 -14.48
CA PHE A 123 5.32 -5.15 -13.62
C PHE A 123 4.06 -4.97 -14.48
N GLY A 124 3.09 -5.88 -14.37
CA GLY A 124 1.92 -5.93 -15.24
C GLY A 124 1.06 -4.66 -15.19
N PRO A 125 0.58 -4.22 -13.99
CA PRO A 125 -0.24 -3.02 -13.86
C PRO A 125 0.49 -1.76 -14.31
N ASP A 126 -0.16 -0.99 -15.18
CA ASP A 126 0.43 0.18 -15.83
C ASP A 126 -0.53 1.39 -15.85
N PRO A 127 -0.92 1.94 -14.68
CA PRO A 127 -1.77 3.11 -14.63
C PRO A 127 -1.11 4.30 -15.33
N SER A 128 -1.91 5.22 -15.87
CA SER A 128 -1.42 6.45 -16.53
C SER A 128 -0.48 7.29 -15.65
N SER A 129 -0.60 7.14 -14.32
CA SER A 129 0.25 7.81 -13.33
C SER A 129 1.51 7.02 -12.96
N GLN A 130 1.87 5.91 -13.63
CA GLN A 130 2.97 5.02 -13.23
C GLN A 130 4.33 5.70 -13.09
N ASN A 131 4.54 6.85 -13.74
CA ASN A 131 5.76 7.65 -13.62
C ASN A 131 5.83 8.46 -12.32
N ARG A 132 4.78 8.44 -11.50
CA ARG A 132 4.68 9.09 -10.19
C ARG A 132 4.10 8.19 -9.11
N ALA A 133 3.14 7.33 -9.46
CA ALA A 133 2.50 6.41 -8.53
C ALA A 133 3.55 5.45 -7.93
N THR A 134 3.54 5.34 -6.62
CA THR A 134 4.39 4.38 -5.90
C THR A 134 3.72 3.02 -5.82
N ILE A 135 4.52 1.96 -5.68
CA ILE A 135 3.98 0.58 -5.64
C ILE A 135 3.02 0.40 -4.46
N ALA A 136 3.34 0.92 -3.25
CA ALA A 136 2.38 0.85 -2.14
C ALA A 136 1.11 1.68 -2.40
N GLY A 137 1.22 2.83 -3.07
CA GLY A 137 0.05 3.59 -3.50
C GLY A 137 -0.79 2.84 -4.53
N MET A 138 -0.14 2.10 -5.46
CA MET A 138 -0.84 1.23 -6.40
C MET A 138 -1.55 0.07 -5.69
N VAL A 139 -0.93 -0.52 -4.65
CA VAL A 139 -1.58 -1.52 -3.79
C VAL A 139 -2.78 -0.90 -3.08
N ALA A 140 -2.60 0.21 -2.39
CA ALA A 140 -3.64 0.86 -1.61
C ALA A 140 -4.89 1.20 -2.44
N ASN A 141 -4.72 1.57 -3.71
CA ASN A 141 -5.82 1.91 -4.62
C ASN A 141 -6.24 0.75 -5.54
N ASN A 142 -5.63 -0.42 -5.42
CA ASN A 142 -5.78 -1.54 -6.37
C ASN A 142 -5.68 -1.06 -7.82
N ALA A 143 -4.63 -0.30 -8.11
CA ALA A 143 -4.45 0.36 -9.40
C ALA A 143 -4.39 -0.63 -10.55
N CYS A 144 -4.90 -0.23 -11.69
CA CYS A 144 -4.81 -0.96 -12.95
C CYS A 144 -4.52 0.01 -14.09
N GLY A 145 -4.29 -0.50 -15.28
CA GLY A 145 -4.02 0.27 -16.48
C GLY A 145 -4.68 -0.32 -17.71
N PRO A 146 -4.35 0.17 -18.91
CA PRO A 146 -4.89 -0.31 -20.19
C PRO A 146 -4.71 -1.81 -20.39
N HIS A 147 -3.61 -2.37 -19.88
CA HIS A 147 -3.28 -3.79 -20.03
C HIS A 147 -3.87 -4.69 -18.93
N ALA A 148 -4.83 -4.19 -18.13
CA ALA A 148 -5.45 -4.98 -17.06
C ALA A 148 -6.18 -6.25 -17.57
N THR A 149 -6.63 -6.27 -18.82
CA THR A 149 -7.22 -7.46 -19.43
C THR A 149 -6.18 -8.59 -19.60
N ALA A 150 -4.93 -8.24 -19.90
CA ALA A 150 -3.84 -9.22 -20.08
C ALA A 150 -3.16 -9.58 -18.75
N TRP A 151 -2.92 -8.58 -17.88
CA TRP A 151 -2.06 -8.76 -16.71
C TRP A 151 -2.73 -8.47 -15.36
N GLY A 152 -4.04 -8.21 -15.36
CA GLY A 152 -4.81 -7.98 -14.15
C GLY A 152 -4.55 -6.60 -13.51
N ARG A 153 -5.06 -6.48 -12.30
CA ARG A 153 -4.89 -5.31 -11.41
C ARG A 153 -3.69 -5.52 -10.50
N THR A 154 -3.41 -4.55 -9.65
CA THR A 154 -2.34 -4.67 -8.65
C THR A 154 -2.58 -5.85 -7.71
N SER A 155 -3.83 -6.08 -7.22
CA SER A 155 -4.19 -7.23 -6.39
C SER A 155 -3.84 -8.59 -7.00
N ASP A 156 -3.93 -8.69 -8.32
CA ASP A 156 -3.66 -9.94 -9.05
C ASP A 156 -2.15 -10.21 -9.20
N ASN A 157 -1.32 -9.20 -8.90
CA ASN A 157 0.13 -9.23 -9.06
C ASN A 157 0.92 -9.08 -7.75
N ILE A 158 0.26 -9.10 -6.58
CA ILE A 158 0.93 -9.12 -5.28
C ILE A 158 1.30 -10.57 -4.94
N VAL A 159 2.50 -10.77 -4.43
CA VAL A 159 2.97 -12.04 -3.83
C VAL A 159 2.90 -11.95 -2.32
N SER A 160 3.44 -10.88 -1.74
CA SER A 160 3.37 -10.63 -0.30
C SER A 160 3.47 -9.16 0.05
N LEU A 161 2.95 -8.81 1.23
CA LEU A 161 3.05 -7.49 1.83
C LEU A 161 3.59 -7.64 3.26
N ASP A 162 4.64 -6.91 3.62
CA ASP A 162 5.05 -6.72 5.00
C ASP A 162 4.26 -5.53 5.57
N CYS A 163 3.44 -5.78 6.56
CA CYS A 163 2.42 -4.84 7.02
C CYS A 163 2.47 -4.63 8.54
N VAL A 164 1.94 -3.47 8.96
CA VAL A 164 1.60 -3.18 10.35
C VAL A 164 0.10 -2.88 10.43
N ASP A 165 -0.62 -3.54 11.31
CA ASP A 165 -2.04 -3.28 11.53
C ASP A 165 -2.30 -2.08 12.45
N GLY A 166 -3.57 -1.69 12.61
CA GLY A 166 -3.98 -0.58 13.47
C GLY A 166 -3.62 -0.74 14.96
N GLN A 167 -3.24 -1.95 15.41
CA GLN A 167 -2.77 -2.23 16.76
C GLN A 167 -1.24 -2.17 16.89
N GLY A 168 -0.51 -1.92 15.80
CA GLY A 168 0.95 -1.89 15.77
C GLY A 168 1.60 -3.27 15.64
N ARG A 169 0.84 -4.31 15.29
CA ARG A 169 1.37 -5.67 15.07
C ARG A 169 1.88 -5.78 13.64
N ARG A 170 3.14 -6.19 13.49
CA ARG A 170 3.75 -6.48 12.20
C ARG A 170 3.45 -7.91 11.78
N PHE A 171 3.08 -8.11 10.54
CA PHE A 171 2.81 -9.42 9.95
C PHE A 171 3.06 -9.40 8.44
N THR A 172 3.19 -10.57 7.84
CA THR A 172 3.32 -10.72 6.38
C THR A 172 2.03 -11.28 5.81
N ALA A 173 1.33 -10.47 5.01
CA ALA A 173 0.21 -10.95 4.22
C ALA A 173 0.75 -11.60 2.95
N THR A 174 0.36 -12.86 2.67
CA THR A 174 0.79 -13.62 1.50
C THR A 174 -0.40 -14.02 0.62
N THR A 175 -0.10 -14.49 -0.58
CA THR A 175 -1.06 -15.19 -1.45
C THR A 175 -1.00 -16.69 -1.15
N GLY A 176 -2.18 -17.37 -1.09
CA GLY A 176 -2.26 -18.82 -0.89
C GLY A 176 -3.09 -19.24 0.31
N ARG A 177 -3.40 -20.54 0.36
CA ARG A 177 -4.41 -21.12 1.27
C ARG A 177 -4.08 -21.05 2.75
N ASP A 178 -2.81 -20.94 3.11
CA ASP A 178 -2.33 -20.83 4.48
C ASP A 178 -1.85 -19.43 4.80
N SER A 179 -2.30 -18.45 4.00
CA SER A 179 -1.97 -17.07 4.25
C SER A 179 -2.50 -16.63 5.61
N ALA A 180 -1.80 -15.68 6.18
CA ALA A 180 -1.86 -15.14 7.53
C ALA A 180 -3.24 -14.70 8.08
N LEU A 181 -4.37 -15.36 7.71
CA LEU A 181 -5.66 -15.09 8.37
C LEU A 181 -5.58 -15.31 9.89
N ASN A 182 -4.75 -16.27 10.31
CA ASN A 182 -4.51 -16.57 11.73
C ASN A 182 -3.61 -15.56 12.41
N ASP A 183 -2.80 -14.80 11.64
CA ASP A 183 -1.93 -13.74 12.17
C ASP A 183 -2.73 -12.47 12.50
N VAL A 184 -3.97 -12.37 11.98
CA VAL A 184 -4.92 -11.32 12.33
C VAL A 184 -6.01 -11.90 13.24
N PRO A 185 -5.93 -11.70 14.56
CA PRO A 185 -6.86 -12.30 15.52
C PRO A 185 -8.32 -12.06 15.16
N GLY A 186 -9.10 -13.13 15.11
CA GLY A 186 -10.55 -13.08 14.84
C GLY A 186 -10.93 -12.98 13.35
N LEU A 187 -9.98 -12.74 12.44
CA LEU A 187 -10.30 -12.56 11.01
C LEU A 187 -10.87 -13.83 10.39
N ALA A 188 -10.27 -14.99 10.63
CA ALA A 188 -10.78 -16.25 10.11
C ALA A 188 -12.21 -16.54 10.58
N SER A 189 -12.48 -16.38 11.87
CA SER A 189 -13.82 -16.54 12.45
C SER A 189 -14.84 -15.55 11.87
N LEU A 190 -14.42 -14.29 11.68
CA LEU A 190 -15.26 -13.27 11.05
C LEU A 190 -15.67 -13.68 9.63
N ILE A 191 -14.72 -14.14 8.83
CA ILE A 191 -15.01 -14.57 7.45
C ILE A 191 -15.90 -15.81 7.44
N ASP A 192 -15.56 -16.84 8.23
CA ASP A 192 -16.30 -18.10 8.26
C ASP A 192 -17.77 -17.91 8.72
N SER A 193 -18.00 -16.97 9.66
CA SER A 193 -19.34 -16.61 10.12
C SER A 193 -20.14 -15.80 9.10
N ASN A 194 -19.49 -15.22 8.07
CA ASN A 194 -20.12 -14.34 7.09
C ASN A 194 -19.98 -14.83 5.65
N LEU A 195 -19.70 -16.11 5.43
CA LEU A 195 -19.50 -16.66 4.07
C LEU A 195 -20.70 -16.44 3.14
N ALA A 196 -21.92 -16.58 3.66
CA ALA A 196 -23.13 -16.42 2.83
C ALA A 196 -23.28 -14.99 2.28
N PRO A 197 -23.26 -13.91 3.09
CA PRO A 197 -23.31 -12.56 2.55
C PRO A 197 -22.08 -12.20 1.69
N ILE A 198 -20.87 -12.66 2.04
CA ILE A 198 -19.69 -12.43 1.21
C ILE A 198 -19.89 -13.01 -0.19
N ARG A 199 -20.32 -14.26 -0.30
CA ARG A 199 -20.54 -14.96 -1.58
C ARG A 199 -21.67 -14.37 -2.42
N THR A 200 -22.71 -13.83 -1.79
CA THR A 200 -23.88 -13.31 -2.50
C THR A 200 -23.83 -11.83 -2.83
N GLN A 201 -23.05 -11.05 -2.08
CA GLN A 201 -23.03 -9.59 -2.21
C GLN A 201 -21.71 -9.04 -2.75
N LEU A 202 -20.58 -9.73 -2.48
CA LEU A 202 -19.26 -9.32 -2.94
C LEU A 202 -18.78 -10.19 -4.11
N GLY A 203 -17.79 -9.72 -4.85
CA GLY A 203 -17.20 -10.45 -5.96
C GLY A 203 -18.18 -10.73 -7.13
N ARG A 204 -19.31 -10.03 -7.19
CA ARG A 204 -20.35 -10.23 -8.24
C ARG A 204 -19.88 -9.83 -9.63
N PHE A 205 -18.92 -8.95 -9.69
CA PHE A 205 -18.32 -8.45 -10.92
C PHE A 205 -16.82 -8.77 -10.92
N LYS A 206 -16.29 -9.15 -12.07
CA LYS A 206 -14.85 -9.42 -12.23
C LYS A 206 -13.96 -8.25 -11.81
N ARG A 207 -14.47 -7.02 -11.93
CA ARG A 207 -13.80 -5.80 -11.51
C ARG A 207 -14.69 -5.06 -10.51
N GLN A 208 -14.62 -5.50 -9.26
CA GLN A 208 -15.18 -4.76 -8.14
C GLN A 208 -14.03 -3.98 -7.48
N VAL A 209 -14.18 -2.67 -7.33
CA VAL A 209 -13.11 -1.77 -6.86
C VAL A 209 -13.59 -0.82 -5.76
N SER A 210 -14.76 -1.06 -5.18
CA SER A 210 -15.32 -0.27 -4.08
C SER A 210 -15.50 -1.15 -2.84
N GLY A 211 -15.09 -0.63 -1.70
CA GLY A 211 -15.09 -1.34 -0.43
C GLY A 211 -13.97 -2.39 -0.32
N TYR A 212 -14.01 -3.17 0.74
CA TYR A 212 -13.03 -4.22 1.00
C TYR A 212 -13.39 -5.49 0.23
N SER A 213 -12.42 -6.05 -0.48
CA SER A 213 -12.60 -7.25 -1.33
C SER A 213 -12.54 -8.54 -0.49
N LEU A 214 -13.52 -8.73 0.40
CA LEU A 214 -13.58 -9.87 1.32
C LEU A 214 -13.76 -11.22 0.58
N GLU A 215 -14.20 -11.21 -0.67
CA GLU A 215 -14.29 -12.39 -1.52
C GLU A 215 -12.94 -13.11 -1.69
N HIS A 216 -11.82 -12.39 -1.58
CA HIS A 216 -10.49 -13.00 -1.59
C HIS A 216 -10.20 -13.85 -0.34
N LEU A 217 -10.92 -13.64 0.76
CA LEU A 217 -10.72 -14.35 2.03
C LEU A 217 -11.59 -15.59 2.18
N THR A 218 -12.51 -15.85 1.24
CA THR A 218 -13.29 -17.09 1.22
C THR A 218 -12.40 -18.30 0.91
N PRO A 219 -12.79 -19.53 1.28
CA PRO A 219 -12.05 -20.74 0.91
C PRO A 219 -11.80 -20.85 -0.60
N GLU A 220 -12.82 -20.56 -1.41
CA GLU A 220 -12.73 -20.53 -2.88
C GLU A 220 -11.87 -19.37 -3.41
N GLY A 221 -11.82 -18.24 -2.71
CA GLY A 221 -10.92 -17.11 -2.98
C GLY A 221 -9.46 -17.37 -2.58
N GLY A 222 -9.19 -18.56 -2.02
CA GLY A 222 -7.85 -18.99 -1.62
C GLY A 222 -7.37 -18.36 -0.31
N ARG A 223 -8.26 -17.73 0.48
CA ARG A 223 -7.91 -17.01 1.72
C ARG A 223 -6.76 -16.02 1.53
N ASN A 224 -6.78 -15.33 0.41
CA ASN A 224 -5.71 -14.46 -0.05
C ASN A 224 -5.74 -13.09 0.65
N LEU A 225 -5.02 -12.97 1.77
CA LEU A 225 -4.98 -11.73 2.55
C LEU A 225 -4.28 -10.60 1.80
N ALA A 226 -3.23 -10.89 1.06
CA ALA A 226 -2.50 -9.87 0.30
C ALA A 226 -3.39 -9.21 -0.78
N ALA A 227 -4.19 -10.00 -1.50
CA ALA A 227 -5.13 -9.47 -2.49
C ALA A 227 -6.28 -8.68 -1.83
N MET A 228 -6.78 -9.12 -0.67
CA MET A 228 -7.83 -8.39 0.07
C MET A 228 -7.33 -7.03 0.56
N LEU A 229 -6.07 -6.92 0.98
CA LEU A 229 -5.50 -5.65 1.43
C LEU A 229 -5.28 -4.65 0.29
N ALA A 230 -5.29 -5.10 -0.97
CA ALA A 230 -5.26 -4.18 -2.10
C ALA A 230 -6.62 -3.47 -2.26
N GLY A 231 -6.58 -2.15 -2.38
CA GLY A 231 -7.78 -1.31 -2.49
C GLY A 231 -8.38 -0.90 -1.14
N THR A 232 -7.66 -1.10 -0.04
CA THR A 232 -8.12 -0.65 1.30
C THR A 232 -7.78 0.80 1.60
N GLU A 233 -7.13 1.49 0.69
CA GLU A 233 -6.82 2.93 0.72
C GLU A 233 -6.06 3.38 1.98
N GLY A 234 -5.22 2.48 2.54
CA GLY A 234 -4.45 2.75 3.76
C GLY A 234 -5.26 2.75 5.05
N THR A 235 -6.51 2.25 5.04
CA THR A 235 -7.41 2.26 6.20
C THR A 235 -7.18 1.09 7.15
N LEU A 236 -6.55 0.00 6.70
CA LEU A 236 -6.37 -1.23 7.49
C LEU A 236 -4.92 -1.47 7.92
N VAL A 237 -3.96 -1.16 7.05
CA VAL A 237 -2.55 -1.46 7.30
C VAL A 237 -1.62 -0.36 6.80
N LEU A 238 -0.46 -0.26 7.45
CA LEU A 238 0.72 0.44 6.94
C LEU A 238 1.61 -0.58 6.25
N ILE A 239 1.96 -0.35 4.97
CA ILE A 239 2.79 -1.24 4.17
C ILE A 239 4.26 -0.82 4.31
N LEU A 240 5.15 -1.76 4.65
CA LEU A 240 6.58 -1.54 4.85
C LEU A 240 7.45 -2.07 3.70
N SER A 241 7.02 -3.15 3.04
CA SER A 241 7.62 -3.64 1.80
C SER A 241 6.61 -4.46 0.99
N ILE A 242 6.84 -4.60 -0.30
CA ILE A 242 5.95 -5.31 -1.22
C ILE A 242 6.77 -6.25 -2.09
N THR A 243 6.36 -7.52 -2.19
CA THR A 243 6.81 -8.42 -3.24
C THR A 243 5.72 -8.56 -4.28
N VAL A 244 6.06 -8.25 -5.53
CA VAL A 244 5.15 -8.31 -6.67
C VAL A 244 5.59 -9.37 -7.68
N ARG A 245 4.63 -9.89 -8.45
CA ARG A 245 4.86 -10.72 -9.61
C ARG A 245 5.22 -9.84 -10.81
N LEU A 246 6.18 -10.30 -11.58
CA LEU A 246 6.55 -9.73 -12.86
C LEU A 246 6.03 -10.61 -14.00
N VAL A 247 5.78 -10.00 -15.14
CA VAL A 247 5.38 -10.67 -16.38
C VAL A 247 6.44 -10.46 -17.46
N PRO A 248 6.52 -11.33 -18.48
CA PRO A 248 7.44 -11.11 -19.60
C PRO A 248 7.21 -9.73 -20.23
N LEU A 249 8.30 -9.06 -20.56
CA LEU A 249 8.23 -7.87 -21.40
C LEU A 249 7.77 -8.29 -22.79
N PRO A 250 6.71 -7.70 -23.37
CA PRO A 250 6.32 -8.01 -24.74
C PRO A 250 7.45 -7.71 -25.70
N ASP A 251 7.58 -8.54 -26.74
CA ASP A 251 8.43 -8.21 -27.87
C ASP A 251 7.96 -6.87 -28.46
N ALA A 252 8.90 -6.06 -28.90
CA ALA A 252 8.55 -4.81 -29.57
C ALA A 252 7.70 -5.14 -30.81
N PRO A 253 6.62 -4.38 -31.07
CA PRO A 253 5.78 -4.61 -32.24
C PRO A 253 6.53 -4.33 -33.55
#